data_801c92ea775cbf1cc7a78b096de809f5
#
_entry.id   801c92ea775cbf1cc7a78b096de809f5
#
_cell.length_a   1.000
_cell.length_b   1.000
_cell.length_c   1.000
_cell.angle_alpha   90.00
_cell.angle_beta   90.00
_cell.angle_gamma   90.00
#
_symmetry.space_group_name_H-M   'P 1'
#
loop_
_entity.id
_entity.type
_entity.pdbx_description
1 polymer ?
#
loop_
_entity_poly.entity_id
_entity_poly.type
_entity_poly.pdbx_seq_one_letter_code
_entity_poly.pdbx_strand_id
1 'polypeptide(L)'
;MSILVNYKIILIQKIRKMLTPQQITNIENTLRQSLRNKFQNYNPEPAVMPFHTRLLGKDRMALFSFIHSLNTNFGTSIFEPVAKSLSESRFKVVKTQATAGNQISKQAQEVIQEIMDNLTASFSKPNKFDEIEAIRKVCQSGEMRTVKPTKVDIWLETYENELFLFDLKTAKPNKGGFKEFKRTLLEWVACVLAENPEAKINTLIAIPYNPYEPKPYSRWTMAGMLDLENELKVAEVFWDFLGGEGTYQGLLDCFERVGIELHSEIDEYFKRFS
;
A
#
# COMPACT_ATOMS: atom_id res chain seq x y z
N MET A 1 5.27 22.38 43.58
CA MET A 1 4.22 22.80 42.66
C MET A 1 4.66 22.88 41.20
N SER A 2 5.95 22.67 40.87
CA SER A 2 6.51 22.81 39.51
C SER A 2 6.52 21.52 38.65
N ILE A 3 6.55 20.33 39.24
CA ILE A 3 6.67 19.05 38.50
C ILE A 3 5.33 18.60 37.91
N LEU A 4 4.22 18.84 38.61
CA LEU A 4 2.86 18.48 38.15
C LEU A 4 2.36 19.37 36.99
N VAL A 5 2.88 20.59 36.90
CA VAL A 5 2.54 21.52 35.80
C VAL A 5 3.28 21.09 34.52
N ASN A 6 4.54 20.66 34.63
CA ASN A 6 5.28 20.13 33.47
C ASN A 6 4.74 18.81 32.94
N TYR A 7 4.24 17.91 33.82
CA TYR A 7 3.58 16.68 33.38
C TYR A 7 2.24 16.93 32.65
N LYS A 8 1.46 17.92 33.10
CA LYS A 8 0.23 18.34 32.39
C LYS A 8 0.54 19.03 31.06
N ILE A 9 1.60 19.80 30.95
CA ILE A 9 2.00 20.44 29.68
C ILE A 9 2.53 19.39 28.69
N ILE A 10 3.28 18.40 29.14
CA ILE A 10 3.74 17.27 28.29
C ILE A 10 2.56 16.37 27.88
N LEU A 11 1.53 16.20 28.73
CA LEU A 11 0.32 15.47 28.37
C LEU A 11 -0.59 16.25 27.38
N ILE A 12 -0.56 17.58 27.43
CA ILE A 12 -1.33 18.45 26.53
C ILE A 12 -0.62 18.61 25.17
N GLN A 13 0.70 18.43 25.08
CA GLN A 13 1.44 18.45 23.82
C GLN A 13 1.37 17.12 23.01
N LYS A 14 0.87 16.05 23.58
CA LYS A 14 0.41 14.88 22.81
C LYS A 14 -1.06 15.02 22.39
N ILE A 15 -1.43 16.15 21.82
CA ILE A 15 -2.64 16.20 20.99
C ILE A 15 -2.27 15.40 19.74
N ARG A 16 -2.55 14.09 19.78
CA ARG A 16 -2.59 13.27 18.57
C ARG A 16 -3.39 14.08 17.56
N LYS A 17 -2.79 14.37 16.43
CA LYS A 17 -3.46 15.08 15.35
C LYS A 17 -4.51 14.12 14.79
N MET A 18 -5.67 14.08 15.43
CA MET A 18 -6.77 13.20 15.06
C MET A 18 -7.25 13.55 13.66
N LEU A 19 -7.78 12.56 12.96
CA LEU A 19 -8.48 12.78 11.69
C LEU A 19 -9.50 13.92 11.83
N THR A 20 -9.60 14.76 10.83
CA THR A 20 -10.65 15.80 10.81
C THR A 20 -12.03 15.15 10.68
N PRO A 21 -13.11 15.82 11.14
CA PRO A 21 -14.48 15.30 10.97
C PRO A 21 -14.80 14.96 9.50
N GLN A 22 -14.29 15.75 8.55
CA GLN A 22 -14.49 15.51 7.13
C GLN A 22 -13.78 14.23 6.66
N GLN A 23 -12.53 14.01 7.11
CA GLN A 23 -11.79 12.78 6.80
C GLN A 23 -12.50 11.55 7.38
N ILE A 24 -12.95 11.61 8.63
CA ILE A 24 -13.73 10.55 9.27
C ILE A 24 -14.97 10.22 8.42
N THR A 25 -15.76 11.24 8.06
CA THR A 25 -16.97 11.07 7.24
C THR A 25 -16.64 10.43 5.89
N ASN A 26 -15.60 10.87 5.21
CA ASN A 26 -15.20 10.33 3.92
C ASN A 26 -14.76 8.87 4.01
N ILE A 27 -13.96 8.52 5.02
CA ILE A 27 -13.49 7.15 5.29
C ILE A 27 -14.69 6.25 5.57
N GLU A 28 -15.55 6.62 6.51
CA GLU A 28 -16.70 5.81 6.88
C GLU A 28 -17.68 5.61 5.73
N ASN A 29 -17.93 6.64 4.91
CA ASN A 29 -18.75 6.51 3.71
C ASN A 29 -18.12 5.56 2.67
N THR A 30 -16.81 5.63 2.48
CA THR A 30 -16.08 4.71 1.60
C THR A 30 -16.23 3.27 2.09
N LEU A 31 -16.09 3.03 3.39
CA LEU A 31 -16.25 1.71 4.00
C LEU A 31 -17.68 1.17 3.84
N ARG A 32 -18.70 1.97 4.18
CA ARG A 32 -20.13 1.60 4.04
C ARG A 32 -20.45 1.22 2.60
N GLN A 33 -20.08 2.08 1.66
CA GLN A 33 -20.36 1.86 0.25
C GLN A 33 -19.65 0.62 -0.29
N SER A 34 -18.38 0.44 0.04
CA SER A 34 -17.59 -0.71 -0.40
C SER A 34 -18.18 -2.03 0.13
N LEU A 35 -18.56 -2.09 1.42
CA LEU A 35 -19.15 -3.28 2.02
C LEU A 35 -20.53 -3.57 1.43
N ARG A 36 -21.41 -2.57 1.32
CA ARG A 36 -22.76 -2.77 0.73
C ARG A 36 -22.70 -3.20 -0.72
N ASN A 37 -21.82 -2.58 -1.52
CA ASN A 37 -21.58 -3.03 -2.89
C ASN A 37 -21.09 -4.47 -2.93
N LYS A 38 -20.26 -4.87 -1.97
CA LYS A 38 -19.79 -6.26 -1.87
C LYS A 38 -20.93 -7.21 -1.55
N PHE A 39 -21.80 -6.90 -0.58
CA PHE A 39 -22.97 -7.74 -0.24
C PHE A 39 -23.94 -7.89 -1.40
N GLN A 40 -24.09 -6.86 -2.23
CA GLN A 40 -25.01 -6.89 -3.39
C GLN A 40 -24.44 -7.67 -4.56
N ASN A 41 -23.17 -7.53 -4.84
CA ASN A 41 -22.56 -8.00 -6.09
C ASN A 41 -21.67 -9.25 -5.92
N TYR A 42 -21.34 -9.63 -4.68
CA TYR A 42 -20.51 -10.80 -4.45
C TYR A 42 -21.31 -12.08 -4.68
N ASN A 43 -20.91 -12.77 -5.73
CA ASN A 43 -21.37 -14.13 -6.00
C ASN A 43 -20.15 -15.06 -5.78
N PRO A 44 -20.18 -15.96 -4.79
CA PRO A 44 -19.11 -16.91 -4.60
C PRO A 44 -18.88 -17.69 -5.88
N GLU A 45 -17.64 -17.72 -6.37
CA GLU A 45 -17.32 -18.63 -7.46
C GLU A 45 -17.73 -20.05 -7.04
N PRO A 46 -18.35 -20.83 -7.94
CA PRO A 46 -18.70 -22.21 -7.67
C PRO A 46 -17.43 -23.08 -7.63
N ALA A 47 -16.53 -22.77 -6.73
CA ALA A 47 -15.34 -23.57 -6.49
C ALA A 47 -15.76 -24.81 -5.72
N VAL A 48 -15.84 -25.92 -6.42
CA VAL A 48 -16.08 -27.24 -5.81
C VAL A 48 -14.83 -27.64 -5.05
N MET A 49 -14.82 -27.39 -3.75
CA MET A 49 -13.79 -27.89 -2.82
C MET A 49 -14.35 -29.10 -2.05
N PRO A 50 -14.44 -30.28 -2.67
CA PRO A 50 -15.22 -31.40 -2.12
C PRO A 50 -14.70 -31.89 -0.76
N PHE A 51 -13.40 -31.88 -0.55
CA PHE A 51 -12.79 -32.27 0.72
C PHE A 51 -13.07 -31.25 1.83
N HIS A 52 -12.86 -29.98 1.55
CA HIS A 52 -13.07 -28.89 2.51
C HIS A 52 -14.56 -28.76 2.88
N THR A 53 -15.45 -28.83 1.88
CA THR A 53 -16.89 -28.72 2.10
C THR A 53 -17.42 -29.90 2.94
N ARG A 54 -16.92 -31.12 2.70
CA ARG A 54 -17.31 -32.30 3.49
C ARG A 54 -16.77 -32.26 4.91
N LEU A 55 -15.58 -31.67 5.10
CA LEU A 55 -14.93 -31.59 6.41
C LEU A 55 -15.49 -30.43 7.26
N LEU A 56 -15.74 -29.25 6.65
CA LEU A 56 -16.02 -28.00 7.37
C LEU A 56 -17.44 -27.50 7.23
N GLY A 57 -18.20 -27.95 6.24
CA GLY A 57 -19.54 -27.47 5.92
C GLY A 57 -19.54 -26.32 4.90
N LYS A 58 -20.70 -26.07 4.28
CA LYS A 58 -20.88 -25.04 3.24
C LYS A 58 -20.81 -23.62 3.82
N ASP A 59 -21.34 -23.43 5.00
CA ASP A 59 -21.37 -22.15 5.72
C ASP A 59 -19.95 -21.59 5.95
N ARG A 60 -19.05 -22.42 6.47
CA ARG A 60 -17.65 -22.02 6.71
C ARG A 60 -16.89 -21.76 5.43
N MET A 61 -17.20 -22.51 4.37
CA MET A 61 -16.60 -22.29 3.05
C MET A 61 -17.09 -20.97 2.43
N ALA A 62 -18.37 -20.61 2.60
CA ALA A 62 -18.91 -19.34 2.14
C ALA A 62 -18.26 -18.14 2.86
N LEU A 63 -18.10 -18.25 4.19
CA LEU A 63 -17.42 -17.22 4.99
C LEU A 63 -15.95 -17.07 4.56
N PHE A 64 -15.22 -18.17 4.39
CA PHE A 64 -13.84 -18.15 3.92
C PHE A 64 -13.72 -17.47 2.55
N SER A 65 -14.56 -17.86 1.60
CA SER A 65 -14.58 -17.29 0.25
C SER A 65 -14.85 -15.79 0.28
N PHE A 66 -15.81 -15.34 1.10
CA PHE A 66 -16.12 -13.92 1.27
C PHE A 66 -14.91 -13.15 1.84
N ILE A 67 -14.29 -13.62 2.93
CA ILE A 67 -13.12 -12.99 3.54
C ILE A 67 -11.95 -12.93 2.54
N HIS A 68 -11.71 -14.01 1.81
CA HIS A 68 -10.67 -14.06 0.78
C HIS A 68 -10.92 -13.01 -0.32
N SER A 69 -12.16 -12.89 -0.76
CA SER A 69 -12.57 -11.90 -1.75
C SER A 69 -12.49 -10.46 -1.22
N LEU A 70 -12.77 -10.23 0.06
CA LEU A 70 -12.56 -8.93 0.70
C LEU A 70 -11.07 -8.55 0.70
N ASN A 71 -10.21 -9.47 1.10
CA ASN A 71 -8.76 -9.23 1.12
C ASN A 71 -8.20 -8.83 -0.26
N THR A 72 -8.72 -9.43 -1.32
CA THR A 72 -8.33 -9.09 -2.70
C THR A 72 -8.83 -7.70 -3.11
N ASN A 73 -10.03 -7.33 -2.67
CA ASN A 73 -10.65 -6.07 -3.07
C ASN A 73 -10.30 -4.88 -2.16
N PHE A 74 -9.83 -5.13 -0.93
CA PHE A 74 -9.51 -4.04 0.02
C PHE A 74 -8.49 -3.06 -0.53
N GLY A 75 -7.52 -3.52 -1.34
CA GLY A 75 -6.57 -2.63 -1.99
C GLY A 75 -7.27 -1.52 -2.76
N THR A 76 -7.94 -1.88 -3.84
CA THR A 76 -8.54 -0.92 -4.77
C THR A 76 -9.85 -0.30 -4.29
N SER A 77 -10.67 -1.02 -3.53
CA SER A 77 -12.00 -0.54 -3.14
C SER A 77 -12.05 0.23 -1.83
N ILE A 78 -11.03 0.10 -0.98
CA ILE A 78 -10.96 0.74 0.33
C ILE A 78 -9.64 1.48 0.54
N PHE A 79 -8.51 0.77 0.50
CA PHE A 79 -7.25 1.36 0.92
C PHE A 79 -6.76 2.47 -0.02
N GLU A 80 -6.89 2.32 -1.33
CA GLU A 80 -6.53 3.38 -2.27
C GLU A 80 -7.43 4.63 -2.14
N PRO A 81 -8.78 4.53 -2.12
CA PRO A 81 -9.65 5.69 -1.88
C PRO A 81 -9.41 6.37 -0.54
N VAL A 82 -9.19 5.59 0.52
CA VAL A 82 -8.87 6.13 1.85
C VAL A 82 -7.51 6.84 1.85
N ALA A 83 -6.48 6.22 1.27
CA ALA A 83 -5.16 6.82 1.13
C ALA A 83 -5.21 8.14 0.35
N LYS A 84 -5.98 8.17 -0.75
CA LYS A 84 -6.22 9.40 -1.51
C LYS A 84 -6.84 10.49 -0.64
N SER A 85 -7.96 10.20 0.03
CA SER A 85 -8.67 11.16 0.88
C SER A 85 -7.80 11.71 2.02
N LEU A 86 -6.97 10.85 2.64
CA LEU A 86 -6.05 11.25 3.69
C LEU A 86 -4.94 12.17 3.20
N SER A 87 -4.46 11.94 1.98
CA SER A 87 -3.31 12.63 1.40
C SER A 87 -3.66 14.00 0.81
N GLU A 88 -4.90 14.23 0.39
CA GLU A 88 -5.33 15.46 -0.33
C GLU A 88 -5.05 16.77 0.42
N SER A 89 -4.99 16.74 1.75
CA SER A 89 -4.69 17.93 2.56
C SER A 89 -3.19 18.17 2.80
N ARG A 90 -2.32 17.24 2.40
CA ARG A 90 -0.89 17.26 2.73
C ARG A 90 0.02 17.27 1.51
N PHE A 91 -0.47 16.84 0.38
CA PHE A 91 0.29 16.73 -0.86
C PHE A 91 -0.28 17.64 -1.93
N LYS A 92 0.60 18.20 -2.76
CA LYS A 92 0.25 19.08 -3.87
C LYS A 92 -0.53 18.33 -4.96
N VAL A 93 -0.12 17.07 -5.24
CA VAL A 93 -0.80 16.18 -6.21
C VAL A 93 -1.03 14.83 -5.56
N VAL A 94 -2.24 14.32 -5.69
CA VAL A 94 -2.64 12.99 -5.25
C VAL A 94 -3.40 12.29 -6.37
N LYS A 95 -2.88 11.15 -6.84
CA LYS A 95 -3.55 10.33 -7.86
C LYS A 95 -3.54 8.87 -7.42
N THR A 96 -4.54 8.12 -7.84
CA THR A 96 -4.56 6.65 -7.72
C THR A 96 -4.59 6.03 -9.10
N GLN A 97 -4.07 4.80 -9.23
CA GLN A 97 -4.04 4.06 -10.49
C GLN A 97 -3.39 4.84 -11.65
N ALA A 98 -2.39 5.67 -11.31
CA ALA A 98 -1.62 6.44 -12.28
C ALA A 98 -0.59 5.56 -13.01
N THR A 99 0.09 6.10 -14.01
CA THR A 99 1.21 5.46 -14.69
C THR A 99 2.46 6.29 -14.51
N ALA A 100 3.59 5.64 -14.23
CA ALA A 100 4.88 6.33 -14.07
C ALA A 100 5.49 6.78 -15.42
N GLY A 101 4.93 6.34 -16.53
CA GLY A 101 5.40 6.56 -17.88
C GLY A 101 5.40 5.27 -18.68
N ASN A 102 5.83 5.35 -19.92
CA ASN A 102 5.92 4.19 -20.83
C ASN A 102 7.21 4.16 -21.66
N GLN A 103 8.17 5.01 -21.34
CA GLN A 103 9.44 5.11 -22.04
C GLN A 103 10.58 4.94 -21.05
N ILE A 104 11.55 4.10 -21.40
CA ILE A 104 12.85 3.99 -20.70
C ILE A 104 13.98 3.86 -21.70
N SER A 105 15.16 4.33 -21.35
CA SER A 105 16.32 4.17 -22.22
C SER A 105 16.81 2.72 -22.21
N LYS A 106 17.46 2.31 -23.31
CA LYS A 106 18.07 0.99 -23.40
C LYS A 106 19.09 0.75 -22.29
N GLN A 107 19.93 1.75 -21.99
CA GLN A 107 20.89 1.63 -20.90
C GLN A 107 20.23 1.55 -19.52
N ALA A 108 19.13 2.26 -19.28
CA ALA A 108 18.40 2.11 -18.02
C ALA A 108 17.82 0.69 -17.85
N GLN A 109 17.35 0.05 -18.94
CA GLN A 109 16.93 -1.36 -18.90
C GLN A 109 18.08 -2.30 -18.54
N GLU A 110 19.26 -2.08 -19.12
CA GLU A 110 20.46 -2.86 -18.84
C GLU A 110 20.90 -2.71 -17.38
N VAL A 111 20.92 -1.47 -16.84
CA VAL A 111 21.22 -1.19 -15.43
C VAL A 111 20.20 -1.85 -14.49
N ILE A 112 18.91 -1.76 -14.80
CA ILE A 112 17.85 -2.45 -14.00
C ILE A 112 18.11 -3.95 -14.00
N GLN A 113 18.43 -4.54 -15.15
CA GLN A 113 18.72 -5.98 -15.22
C GLN A 113 19.96 -6.36 -14.39
N GLU A 114 21.02 -5.57 -14.44
CA GLU A 114 22.24 -5.78 -13.65
C GLU A 114 21.93 -5.70 -12.14
N ILE A 115 21.19 -4.68 -11.69
CA ILE A 115 20.74 -4.58 -10.29
C ILE A 115 19.98 -5.83 -9.88
N MET A 116 19.00 -6.27 -10.68
CA MET A 116 18.19 -7.44 -10.39
C MET A 116 18.99 -8.74 -10.32
N ASP A 117 19.97 -8.90 -11.19
CA ASP A 117 20.86 -10.07 -11.23
C ASP A 117 21.77 -10.10 -9.99
N ASN A 118 22.38 -8.97 -9.64
CA ASN A 118 23.24 -8.83 -8.46
C ASN A 118 22.47 -9.10 -7.16
N LEU A 119 21.25 -8.57 -7.01
CA LEU A 119 20.39 -8.84 -5.85
C LEU A 119 19.95 -10.30 -5.81
N THR A 120 19.61 -10.89 -6.96
CA THR A 120 19.18 -12.30 -7.06
C THR A 120 20.31 -13.26 -6.67
N ALA A 121 21.53 -12.97 -7.11
CA ALA A 121 22.73 -13.74 -6.79
C ALA A 121 23.31 -13.43 -5.39
N SER A 122 22.74 -12.46 -4.68
CA SER A 122 23.24 -11.95 -3.40
C SER A 122 24.66 -11.39 -3.48
N PHE A 123 25.07 -10.88 -4.65
CA PHE A 123 26.35 -10.19 -4.85
C PHE A 123 26.33 -8.77 -4.30
N SER A 124 25.16 -8.15 -4.22
CA SER A 124 24.94 -6.85 -3.58
C SER A 124 23.79 -6.91 -2.57
N LYS A 125 23.73 -5.90 -1.71
CA LYS A 125 22.57 -5.62 -0.89
C LYS A 125 21.74 -4.50 -1.55
N PRO A 126 20.40 -4.51 -1.37
CA PRO A 126 19.56 -3.43 -1.90
C PRO A 126 19.95 -2.10 -1.24
N ASN A 127 20.12 -1.07 -2.07
CA ASN A 127 20.37 0.31 -1.63
C ASN A 127 19.63 1.25 -2.58
N LYS A 128 18.53 1.79 -2.10
CA LYS A 128 17.60 2.60 -2.88
C LYS A 128 18.27 3.81 -3.55
N PHE A 129 19.14 4.49 -2.81
CA PHE A 129 19.77 5.72 -3.32
C PHE A 129 20.77 5.42 -4.43
N ASP A 130 21.63 4.42 -4.24
CA ASP A 130 22.61 4.01 -5.25
C ASP A 130 21.94 3.50 -6.53
N GLU A 131 20.84 2.77 -6.39
CA GLU A 131 20.05 2.24 -7.51
C GLU A 131 19.38 3.36 -8.32
N ILE A 132 18.77 4.36 -7.65
CA ILE A 132 18.20 5.53 -8.33
C ILE A 132 19.30 6.29 -9.07
N GLU A 133 20.45 6.52 -8.45
CA GLU A 133 21.54 7.26 -9.07
C GLU A 133 22.19 6.47 -10.23
N ALA A 134 22.27 5.15 -10.14
CA ALA A 134 22.72 4.32 -11.27
C ALA A 134 21.78 4.45 -12.49
N ILE A 135 20.47 4.44 -12.26
CA ILE A 135 19.45 4.63 -13.30
C ILE A 135 19.51 6.08 -13.83
N ARG A 136 19.62 7.08 -12.94
CA ARG A 136 19.68 8.51 -13.31
C ARG A 136 20.80 8.81 -14.31
N LYS A 137 22.00 8.26 -14.09
CA LYS A 137 23.15 8.46 -14.96
C LYS A 137 22.92 8.05 -16.41
N VAL A 138 21.98 7.15 -16.65
CA VAL A 138 21.72 6.56 -17.96
C VAL A 138 20.29 6.73 -18.46
N CYS A 139 19.45 7.45 -17.72
CA CYS A 139 17.99 7.51 -17.95
C CYS A 139 17.59 8.03 -19.35
N GLN A 140 18.45 8.79 -20.01
CA GLN A 140 18.27 9.29 -21.39
C GLN A 140 19.33 8.78 -22.35
N SER A 141 20.11 7.77 -21.98
CA SER A 141 21.23 7.27 -22.79
C SER A 141 20.79 6.13 -23.71
N GLY A 142 21.11 6.27 -25.00
CA GLY A 142 20.79 5.32 -26.06
C GLY A 142 19.34 5.43 -26.55
N GLU A 143 18.87 4.37 -27.19
CA GLU A 143 17.53 4.30 -27.76
C GLU A 143 16.46 4.29 -26.67
N MET A 144 15.44 5.14 -26.84
CA MET A 144 14.25 5.12 -25.98
C MET A 144 13.32 3.99 -26.41
N ARG A 145 12.90 3.16 -25.46
CA ARG A 145 12.06 2.00 -25.68
C ARG A 145 10.74 2.13 -24.96
N THR A 146 9.67 1.78 -25.68
CA THR A 146 8.35 1.68 -25.08
C THR A 146 8.26 0.43 -24.22
N VAL A 147 7.86 0.61 -22.97
CA VAL A 147 7.56 -0.46 -22.02
C VAL A 147 6.09 -0.51 -21.73
N LYS A 148 5.59 -1.69 -21.32
CA LYS A 148 4.21 -1.83 -20.86
C LYS A 148 4.04 -1.03 -19.56
N PRO A 149 3.16 -0.01 -19.52
CA PRO A 149 2.95 0.76 -18.31
C PRO A 149 2.43 -0.12 -17.18
N THR A 150 3.04 -0.02 -16.01
CA THR A 150 2.52 -0.59 -14.77
C THR A 150 1.80 0.50 -13.98
N LYS A 151 0.74 0.10 -13.27
CA LYS A 151 -0.03 1.04 -12.46
C LYS A 151 0.69 1.35 -11.17
N VAL A 152 0.67 2.62 -10.80
CA VAL A 152 1.04 3.15 -9.50
C VAL A 152 -0.24 3.26 -8.69
N ASP A 153 -0.36 2.51 -7.59
CA ASP A 153 -1.59 2.49 -6.80
C ASP A 153 -1.84 3.85 -6.14
N ILE A 154 -0.78 4.48 -5.61
CA ILE A 154 -0.85 5.81 -5.00
C ILE A 154 0.33 6.64 -5.48
N TRP A 155 0.06 7.74 -6.16
CA TRP A 155 1.01 8.75 -6.62
C TRP A 155 0.84 10.02 -5.83
N LEU A 156 1.90 10.48 -5.18
CA LEU A 156 1.93 11.71 -4.40
C LEU A 156 3.04 12.63 -4.89
N GLU A 157 2.78 13.94 -4.92
CA GLU A 157 3.78 14.98 -5.12
C GLU A 157 3.71 15.97 -3.96
N THR A 158 4.83 16.22 -3.32
CA THR A 158 4.92 17.25 -2.25
C THR A 158 4.96 18.65 -2.84
N TYR A 159 4.79 19.66 -2.00
CA TYR A 159 4.93 21.06 -2.41
C TYR A 159 6.37 21.42 -2.82
N GLU A 160 7.36 20.62 -2.40
CA GLU A 160 8.78 20.70 -2.80
C GLU A 160 9.08 19.91 -4.08
N ASN A 161 8.04 19.42 -4.79
CA ASN A 161 8.10 18.62 -6.01
C ASN A 161 8.86 17.28 -5.83
N GLU A 162 8.79 16.69 -4.65
CA GLU A 162 9.27 15.35 -4.40
C GLU A 162 8.14 14.35 -4.67
N LEU A 163 8.45 13.29 -5.42
CA LEU A 163 7.51 12.26 -5.84
C LEU A 163 7.60 11.04 -4.93
N PHE A 164 6.43 10.51 -4.53
CA PHE A 164 6.28 9.23 -3.84
C PHE A 164 5.30 8.35 -4.60
N LEU A 165 5.78 7.23 -5.11
CA LEU A 165 5.00 6.24 -5.85
C LEU A 165 4.90 4.96 -5.03
N PHE A 166 3.70 4.58 -4.67
CA PHE A 166 3.44 3.41 -3.86
C PHE A 166 2.78 2.29 -4.66
N ASP A 167 3.28 1.08 -4.44
CA ASP A 167 2.64 -0.18 -4.78
C ASP A 167 2.05 -0.78 -3.51
N LEU A 168 0.72 -0.88 -3.44
CA LEU A 168 -0.02 -1.34 -2.26
C LEU A 168 -0.15 -2.86 -2.29
N LYS A 169 0.41 -3.53 -1.29
CA LYS A 169 0.43 -4.98 -1.22
C LYS A 169 -0.34 -5.50 -0.01
N THR A 170 -0.80 -6.74 -0.10
CA THR A 170 -1.40 -7.44 1.04
C THR A 170 -0.38 -7.62 2.16
N ALA A 171 -0.87 -7.81 3.39
CA ALA A 171 -0.02 -7.92 4.58
C ALA A 171 1.04 -9.04 4.53
N LYS A 172 0.79 -10.09 3.74
CA LYS A 172 1.72 -11.22 3.55
C LYS A 172 1.95 -11.52 2.06
N PRO A 173 2.68 -10.64 1.34
CA PRO A 173 2.97 -10.91 -0.07
C PRO A 173 3.73 -12.22 -0.24
N ASN A 174 3.48 -12.92 -1.35
CA ASN A 174 4.13 -14.19 -1.67
C ASN A 174 5.62 -14.02 -1.99
N LYS A 175 6.44 -15.00 -1.60
CA LYS A 175 7.90 -14.99 -1.82
C LYS A 175 8.28 -14.78 -3.30
N GLY A 176 7.55 -15.37 -4.24
CA GLY A 176 7.83 -15.25 -5.68
C GLY A 176 7.66 -13.85 -6.26
N GLY A 177 6.84 -12.99 -5.62
CA GLY A 177 6.56 -11.64 -6.11
C GLY A 177 7.64 -10.60 -5.83
N PHE A 178 8.57 -10.83 -4.90
CA PHE A 178 9.51 -9.77 -4.48
C PHE A 178 10.46 -9.29 -5.56
N LYS A 179 10.90 -10.18 -6.45
CA LYS A 179 11.71 -9.80 -7.62
C LYS A 179 10.91 -8.90 -8.56
N GLU A 180 9.65 -9.25 -8.77
CA GLU A 180 8.75 -8.48 -9.61
C GLU A 180 8.44 -7.11 -9.00
N PHE A 181 8.19 -7.05 -7.69
CA PHE A 181 7.99 -5.78 -7.00
C PHE A 181 9.21 -4.88 -7.12
N LYS A 182 10.42 -5.39 -6.85
CA LYS A 182 11.66 -4.62 -7.00
C LYS A 182 11.82 -4.11 -8.42
N ARG A 183 11.63 -4.97 -9.42
CA ARG A 183 11.69 -4.57 -10.84
C ARG A 183 10.70 -3.46 -11.14
N THR A 184 9.46 -3.58 -10.70
CA THR A 184 8.43 -2.55 -10.90
C THR A 184 8.85 -1.20 -10.31
N LEU A 185 9.37 -1.19 -9.08
CA LEU A 185 9.85 0.04 -8.45
C LEU A 185 10.99 0.69 -9.24
N LEU A 186 11.94 -0.09 -9.76
CA LEU A 186 13.05 0.40 -10.58
C LEU A 186 12.58 0.90 -11.96
N GLU A 187 11.61 0.22 -12.58
CA GLU A 187 11.02 0.66 -13.85
C GLU A 187 10.26 1.98 -13.69
N TRP A 188 9.55 2.20 -12.58
CA TRP A 188 8.92 3.50 -12.30
C TRP A 188 9.97 4.61 -12.17
N VAL A 189 11.08 4.34 -11.46
CA VAL A 189 12.20 5.28 -11.39
C VAL A 189 12.70 5.63 -12.78
N ALA A 190 12.95 4.62 -13.62
CA ALA A 190 13.49 4.83 -14.97
C ALA A 190 12.50 5.61 -15.86
N CYS A 191 11.21 5.31 -15.80
CA CYS A 191 10.18 6.04 -16.56
C CYS A 191 10.13 7.52 -16.17
N VAL A 192 10.08 7.82 -14.87
CA VAL A 192 10.02 9.20 -14.39
C VAL A 192 11.31 9.96 -14.74
N LEU A 193 12.47 9.35 -14.55
CA LEU A 193 13.76 9.96 -14.86
C LEU A 193 14.00 10.12 -16.38
N ALA A 194 13.40 9.28 -17.22
CA ALA A 194 13.43 9.44 -18.66
C ALA A 194 12.76 10.75 -19.10
N GLU A 195 11.67 11.13 -18.45
CA GLU A 195 10.94 12.38 -18.69
C GLU A 195 11.60 13.58 -18.00
N ASN A 196 12.04 13.41 -16.75
CA ASN A 196 12.67 14.44 -15.94
C ASN A 196 13.86 13.87 -15.14
N PRO A 197 15.11 13.96 -15.67
CA PRO A 197 16.30 13.46 -15.00
C PRO A 197 16.55 14.02 -13.60
N GLU A 198 16.10 15.24 -13.33
CA GLU A 198 16.28 15.92 -12.03
C GLU A 198 15.17 15.61 -11.02
N ALA A 199 14.20 14.77 -11.37
CA ALA A 199 13.08 14.45 -10.48
C ALA A 199 13.60 13.81 -9.18
N LYS A 200 13.06 14.30 -8.05
CA LYS A 200 13.24 13.68 -6.74
C LYS A 200 12.17 12.60 -6.58
N ILE A 201 12.56 11.35 -6.72
CA ILE A 201 11.62 10.23 -6.77
C ILE A 201 11.88 9.21 -5.67
N ASN A 202 10.81 8.77 -5.03
CA ASN A 202 10.77 7.66 -4.09
C ASN A 202 9.72 6.64 -4.58
N THR A 203 10.13 5.39 -4.75
CA THR A 203 9.22 4.29 -5.09
C THR A 203 9.21 3.29 -3.94
N LEU A 204 8.02 2.92 -3.45
CA LEU A 204 7.85 2.19 -2.19
C LEU A 204 6.78 1.12 -2.29
N ILE A 205 6.93 0.09 -1.47
CA ILE A 205 5.86 -0.86 -1.15
C ILE A 205 5.13 -0.35 0.09
N ALA A 206 3.81 -0.32 0.04
CA ALA A 206 2.95 -0.03 1.18
C ALA A 206 2.24 -1.29 1.66
N ILE A 207 2.31 -1.57 2.97
CA ILE A 207 1.61 -2.67 3.63
C ILE A 207 0.61 -2.06 4.62
N PRO A 208 -0.71 -2.25 4.43
CA PRO A 208 -1.74 -1.53 5.19
C PRO A 208 -1.75 -1.81 6.69
N TYR A 209 -1.35 -3.00 7.11
CA TYR A 209 -1.31 -3.41 8.52
C TYR A 209 -0.21 -4.43 8.77
N ASN A 210 0.28 -4.50 10.00
CA ASN A 210 1.28 -5.49 10.42
C ASN A 210 0.59 -6.75 10.98
N PRO A 211 0.63 -7.90 10.28
CA PRO A 211 -0.02 -9.14 10.74
C PRO A 211 0.75 -9.82 11.88
N TYR A 212 1.85 -9.25 12.35
CA TYR A 212 2.71 -9.81 13.41
C TYR A 212 2.63 -9.01 14.72
N GLU A 213 1.80 -7.95 14.78
CA GLU A 213 1.67 -7.14 15.99
C GLU A 213 1.47 -8.00 17.25
N PRO A 214 2.09 -7.61 18.38
CA PRO A 214 2.90 -6.42 18.61
C PRO A 214 4.36 -6.53 18.16
N LYS A 215 4.76 -7.59 17.45
CA LYS A 215 6.13 -7.74 16.94
C LYS A 215 6.33 -6.85 15.71
N PRO A 216 7.55 -6.37 15.46
CA PRO A 216 7.87 -5.65 14.23
C PRO A 216 7.52 -6.47 12.98
N TYR A 217 7.13 -5.79 11.92
CA TYR A 217 6.90 -6.43 10.63
C TYR A 217 8.19 -7.12 10.15
N SER A 218 8.09 -8.40 9.89
CA SER A 218 9.22 -9.22 9.49
C SER A 218 8.85 -10.18 8.36
N ARG A 219 9.34 -9.86 7.18
CA ARG A 219 9.31 -10.74 5.99
C ARG A 219 10.73 -10.86 5.49
N TRP A 220 11.50 -11.78 6.07
CA TRP A 220 12.92 -12.00 5.78
C TRP A 220 13.23 -12.11 4.27
N THR A 221 12.28 -12.60 3.47
CA THR A 221 12.40 -12.73 2.02
C THR A 221 12.42 -11.39 1.29
N MET A 222 11.99 -10.30 1.92
CA MET A 222 12.05 -8.94 1.34
C MET A 222 13.44 -8.33 1.50
N ALA A 223 14.16 -8.64 2.58
CA ALA A 223 15.45 -8.04 2.91
C ALA A 223 16.55 -8.29 1.87
N GLY A 224 16.44 -9.33 1.06
CA GLY A 224 17.39 -9.60 -0.03
C GLY A 224 17.11 -8.85 -1.34
N MET A 225 15.93 -8.21 -1.45
CA MET A 225 15.48 -7.53 -2.67
C MET A 225 15.13 -6.06 -2.45
N LEU A 226 14.64 -5.70 -1.27
CA LEU A 226 14.18 -4.34 -0.95
C LEU A 226 15.05 -3.75 0.16
N ASP A 227 15.37 -2.49 0.02
CA ASP A 227 15.88 -1.63 1.09
C ASP A 227 14.70 -1.33 2.04
N LEU A 228 14.59 -2.13 3.13
CA LEU A 228 13.41 -2.10 4.01
C LEU A 228 13.24 -0.76 4.72
N GLU A 229 14.29 0.04 4.85
CA GLU A 229 14.22 1.38 5.45
C GLU A 229 13.63 2.40 4.46
N ASN A 230 14.04 2.32 3.19
CA ASN A 230 13.76 3.33 2.18
C ASN A 230 12.71 2.91 1.12
N GLU A 231 12.37 1.61 1.04
CA GLU A 231 11.41 1.10 0.07
C GLU A 231 10.17 0.46 0.69
N LEU A 232 9.99 0.51 2.03
CA LEU A 232 8.86 -0.13 2.70
C LEU A 232 8.23 0.80 3.75
N LYS A 233 6.91 0.94 3.69
CA LYS A 233 6.12 1.54 4.78
C LYS A 233 5.00 0.59 5.19
N VAL A 234 4.88 0.34 6.51
CA VAL A 234 3.94 -0.64 7.06
C VAL A 234 3.06 0.00 8.13
N ALA A 235 1.76 -0.31 8.12
CA ALA A 235 0.81 0.06 9.16
C ALA A 235 0.89 1.55 9.52
N GLU A 236 1.15 1.89 10.78
CA GLU A 236 1.24 3.25 11.29
C GLU A 236 2.20 4.13 10.47
N VAL A 237 3.38 3.61 10.10
CA VAL A 237 4.38 4.36 9.30
C VAL A 237 3.83 4.76 7.93
N PHE A 238 3.00 3.91 7.32
CA PHE A 238 2.36 4.21 6.04
C PHE A 238 1.21 5.21 6.21
N TRP A 239 0.27 4.93 7.09
CA TRP A 239 -0.93 5.76 7.23
C TRP A 239 -0.64 7.13 7.82
N ASP A 240 0.28 7.21 8.78
CA ASP A 240 0.70 8.47 9.38
C ASP A 240 1.55 9.32 8.41
N PHE A 241 2.28 8.69 7.50
CA PHE A 241 2.91 9.41 6.38
C PHE A 241 1.87 10.13 5.51
N LEU A 242 0.72 9.49 5.23
CA LEU A 242 -0.33 10.05 4.39
C LEU A 242 -1.15 11.14 5.10
N GLY A 243 -1.60 10.90 6.31
CA GLY A 243 -2.57 11.76 7.01
C GLY A 243 -2.00 12.54 8.20
N GLY A 244 -0.79 12.21 8.65
CA GLY A 244 -0.17 12.76 9.87
C GLY A 244 -0.26 11.81 11.05
N GLU A 245 0.45 12.14 12.12
CA GLU A 245 0.53 11.33 13.34
C GLU A 245 -0.87 10.98 13.90
N GLY A 246 -1.08 9.71 14.23
CA GLY A 246 -2.34 9.18 14.78
C GLY A 246 -3.39 8.82 13.72
N THR A 247 -3.10 8.98 12.44
CA THR A 247 -4.00 8.60 11.34
C THR A 247 -4.33 7.11 11.36
N TYR A 248 -3.34 6.25 11.61
CA TYR A 248 -3.56 4.80 11.64
C TYR A 248 -4.58 4.40 12.70
N GLN A 249 -4.46 4.92 13.92
CA GLN A 249 -5.43 4.64 14.98
C GLN A 249 -6.82 5.19 14.63
N GLY A 250 -6.89 6.42 14.14
CA GLY A 250 -8.17 7.01 13.70
C GLY A 250 -8.85 6.21 12.59
N LEU A 251 -8.06 5.61 11.70
CA LEU A 251 -8.56 4.72 10.66
C LEU A 251 -9.13 3.43 11.24
N LEU A 252 -8.43 2.79 12.19
CA LEU A 252 -8.94 1.59 12.88
C LEU A 252 -10.27 1.89 13.59
N ASP A 253 -10.37 3.04 14.26
CA ASP A 253 -11.62 3.47 14.93
C ASP A 253 -12.77 3.68 13.93
N CYS A 254 -12.51 4.17 12.71
CA CYS A 254 -13.51 4.26 11.63
C CYS A 254 -14.00 2.87 11.20
N PHE A 255 -13.08 1.91 11.03
CA PHE A 255 -13.42 0.54 10.68
C PHE A 255 -14.30 -0.10 11.76
N GLU A 256 -13.95 0.07 13.03
CA GLU A 256 -14.73 -0.45 14.14
C GLU A 256 -16.16 0.13 14.19
N ARG A 257 -16.30 1.45 14.09
CA ARG A 257 -17.62 2.12 14.09
C ARG A 257 -18.50 1.63 12.93
N VAL A 258 -17.95 1.56 11.72
CA VAL A 258 -18.71 1.07 10.55
C VAL A 258 -19.04 -0.42 10.69
N GLY A 259 -18.13 -1.22 11.24
CA GLY A 259 -18.37 -2.63 11.53
C GLY A 259 -19.53 -2.83 12.51
N ILE A 260 -19.57 -2.05 13.59
CA ILE A 260 -20.70 -2.05 14.57
C ILE A 260 -22.01 -1.61 13.90
N GLU A 261 -21.99 -0.54 13.12
CA GLU A 261 -23.16 -0.02 12.40
C GLU A 261 -23.73 -1.07 11.43
N LEU A 262 -22.90 -1.75 10.68
CA LEU A 262 -23.31 -2.70 9.65
C LEU A 262 -23.50 -4.15 10.17
N HIS A 263 -23.38 -4.37 11.49
CA HIS A 263 -23.40 -5.72 12.07
C HIS A 263 -24.63 -6.53 11.64
N SER A 264 -25.82 -5.94 11.68
CA SER A 264 -27.06 -6.61 11.26
C SER A 264 -27.10 -6.94 9.76
N GLU A 265 -26.56 -6.06 8.91
CA GLU A 265 -26.47 -6.30 7.46
C GLU A 265 -25.47 -7.46 7.17
N ILE A 266 -24.38 -7.52 7.93
CA ILE A 266 -23.39 -8.61 7.86
C ILE A 266 -24.03 -9.95 8.27
N ASP A 267 -24.74 -9.98 9.39
CA ASP A 267 -25.40 -11.19 9.87
C ASP A 267 -26.48 -11.68 8.90
N GLU A 268 -27.29 -10.77 8.36
CA GLU A 268 -28.30 -11.11 7.36
C GLU A 268 -27.68 -11.68 6.08
N TYR A 269 -26.57 -11.10 5.63
CA TYR A 269 -25.86 -11.61 4.48
C TYR A 269 -25.40 -13.06 4.68
N PHE A 270 -24.82 -13.39 5.83
CA PHE A 270 -24.32 -14.74 6.09
C PHE A 270 -25.40 -15.78 6.39
N LYS A 271 -26.58 -15.38 6.86
CA LYS A 271 -27.74 -16.28 7.00
C LYS A 271 -28.19 -16.96 5.69
N ARG A 272 -27.82 -16.40 4.55
CA ARG A 272 -28.13 -16.98 3.22
C ARG A 272 -27.35 -18.28 2.93
N PHE A 273 -26.30 -18.56 3.68
CA PHE A 273 -25.41 -19.70 3.48
C PHE A 273 -25.51 -20.76 4.61
N SER A 274 -26.33 -20.47 5.61
CA SER A 274 -26.61 -21.36 6.78
C SER A 274 -27.59 -22.47 6.45
#